data_de53f4486bb3bd48c312b41539dccb4a
#
_entry.id   de53f4486bb3bd48c312b41539dccb4a
#
_cell.length_a   1.000
_cell.length_b   1.000
_cell.length_c   1.000
_cell.angle_alpha   90.00
_cell.angle_beta   90.00
_cell.angle_gamma   90.00
#
_symmetry.space_group_name_H-M   'P 1'
#
loop_
_entity.id
_entity.type
_entity.pdbx_description
1 polymer ?
#
loop_
_entity_poly.entity_id
_entity_poly.type
_entity_poly.pdbx_seq_one_letter_code
_entity_poly.pdbx_strand_id
1 'polypeptide(L)'
;MDESRLKHSLAVARKMVEIGREYNLNDSELQDLFVLGFNHDIGYEYGNNSNHAHIGGEILKRNNYKYWKEFYYHGNINTEYTSLFLTILNKTDMQVDKYGNDVGYTKRLEDIKSRYGENSTTYQNAEILILNLRSENQC
;
A
#
# COMPACT_ATOMS: atom_id res chain seq x y z
N MET A 1 -2.50 -11.20 12.98
CA MET A 1 -3.19 -10.16 12.16
C MET A 1 -4.67 -10.23 12.47
N ASP A 2 -5.33 -9.10 12.78
CA ASP A 2 -6.76 -9.12 13.05
C ASP A 2 -7.58 -9.34 11.76
N GLU A 3 -8.87 -9.62 11.91
CA GLU A 3 -9.73 -9.95 10.79
C GLU A 3 -9.88 -8.83 9.78
N SER A 4 -10.03 -7.58 10.22
CA SER A 4 -10.18 -6.45 9.30
C SER A 4 -8.90 -6.19 8.52
N ARG A 5 -7.75 -6.32 9.17
CA ARG A 5 -6.45 -6.17 8.51
C ARG A 5 -6.21 -7.28 7.49
N LEU A 6 -6.65 -8.50 7.80
CA LEU A 6 -6.58 -9.62 6.87
C LEU A 6 -7.44 -9.36 5.63
N LYS A 7 -8.67 -8.88 5.81
CA LYS A 7 -9.57 -8.54 4.70
C LYS A 7 -8.99 -7.44 3.82
N HIS A 8 -8.45 -6.39 4.44
CA HIS A 8 -7.78 -5.30 3.72
C HIS A 8 -6.60 -5.85 2.91
N SER A 9 -5.72 -6.62 3.54
CA SER A 9 -4.52 -7.16 2.89
C SER A 9 -4.86 -8.08 1.72
N LEU A 10 -5.87 -8.92 1.87
CA LEU A 10 -6.31 -9.80 0.78
C LEU A 10 -6.89 -9.01 -0.39
N ALA A 11 -7.70 -7.99 -0.11
CA ALA A 11 -8.27 -7.14 -1.15
C ALA A 11 -7.19 -6.34 -1.88
N VAL A 12 -6.20 -5.83 -1.15
CA VAL A 12 -5.04 -5.15 -1.75
C VAL A 12 -4.30 -6.12 -2.69
N ALA A 13 -4.02 -7.34 -2.23
CA ALA A 13 -3.32 -8.34 -3.05
C ALA A 13 -4.07 -8.61 -4.36
N ARG A 14 -5.38 -8.81 -4.29
CA ARG A 14 -6.21 -9.10 -5.47
C ARG A 14 -6.25 -7.93 -6.44
N LYS A 15 -6.41 -6.71 -5.93
CA LYS A 15 -6.45 -5.51 -6.78
C LYS A 15 -5.10 -5.25 -7.44
N MET A 16 -4.00 -5.51 -6.75
CA MET A 16 -2.66 -5.37 -7.33
C MET A 16 -2.48 -6.29 -8.54
N VAL A 17 -3.00 -7.51 -8.46
CA VAL A 17 -2.97 -8.45 -9.58
C VAL A 17 -3.81 -7.93 -10.76
N GLU A 18 -5.00 -7.40 -10.50
CA GLU A 18 -5.82 -6.77 -11.55
C GLU A 18 -5.07 -5.64 -12.26
N ILE A 19 -4.50 -4.72 -11.49
CA ILE A 19 -3.74 -3.61 -12.06
C ILE A 19 -2.50 -4.12 -12.81
N GLY A 20 -1.81 -5.12 -12.26
CA GLY A 20 -0.65 -5.73 -12.90
C GLY A 20 -0.98 -6.32 -14.27
N ARG A 21 -2.16 -6.92 -14.41
CA ARG A 21 -2.62 -7.43 -15.71
C ARG A 21 -2.79 -6.31 -16.74
N GLU A 22 -3.24 -5.14 -16.28
CA GLU A 22 -3.36 -3.95 -17.16
C GLU A 22 -1.99 -3.47 -17.66
N TYR A 23 -0.93 -3.74 -16.90
CA TYR A 23 0.46 -3.42 -17.29
C TYR A 23 1.13 -4.56 -18.06
N ASN A 24 0.37 -5.62 -18.39
CA ASN A 24 0.87 -6.79 -19.14
C ASN A 24 2.00 -7.53 -18.42
N LEU A 25 1.94 -7.60 -17.09
CA LEU A 25 2.93 -8.34 -16.31
C LEU A 25 2.72 -9.84 -16.49
N ASN A 26 3.81 -10.61 -16.40
CA ASN A 26 3.74 -12.08 -16.54
C ASN A 26 3.24 -12.73 -15.24
N ASP A 27 2.97 -14.06 -15.33
CA ASP A 27 2.41 -14.80 -14.19
C ASP A 27 3.32 -14.75 -12.94
N SER A 28 4.62 -14.80 -13.13
CA SER A 28 5.58 -14.72 -12.02
C SER A 28 5.51 -13.36 -11.34
N GLU A 29 5.44 -12.28 -12.11
CA GLU A 29 5.30 -10.92 -11.59
C GLU A 29 3.97 -10.72 -10.89
N LEU A 30 2.88 -11.30 -11.43
CA LEU A 30 1.57 -11.22 -10.79
C LEU A 30 1.54 -11.94 -9.44
N GLN A 31 2.22 -13.09 -9.35
CA GLN A 31 2.41 -13.79 -8.08
C GLN A 31 3.17 -12.93 -7.08
N ASP A 32 4.24 -12.28 -7.54
CA ASP A 32 5.04 -11.39 -6.68
C ASP A 32 4.19 -10.22 -6.16
N LEU A 33 3.34 -9.65 -7.02
CA LEU A 33 2.42 -8.58 -6.62
C LEU A 33 1.43 -9.05 -5.55
N PHE A 34 0.89 -10.26 -5.71
CA PHE A 34 -0.04 -10.81 -4.72
C PHE A 34 0.63 -10.95 -3.35
N VAL A 35 1.83 -11.54 -3.32
CA VAL A 35 2.58 -11.73 -2.08
C VAL A 35 2.92 -10.38 -1.44
N LEU A 36 3.38 -9.43 -2.24
CA LEU A 36 3.70 -8.08 -1.77
C LEU A 36 2.47 -7.41 -1.15
N GLY A 37 1.35 -7.41 -1.86
CA GLY A 37 0.12 -6.77 -1.40
C GLY A 37 -0.45 -7.43 -0.15
N PHE A 38 -0.45 -8.76 -0.11
CA PHE A 38 -0.97 -9.51 1.05
C PHE A 38 -0.17 -9.19 2.33
N ASN A 39 1.12 -8.97 2.20
CA ASN A 39 2.01 -8.76 3.34
C ASN A 39 2.36 -7.28 3.59
N HIS A 40 1.82 -6.33 2.83
CA HIS A 40 2.29 -4.93 2.88
C HIS A 40 2.20 -4.30 4.27
N ASP A 41 1.29 -4.74 5.11
CA ASP A 41 1.10 -4.23 6.47
C ASP A 41 1.71 -5.13 7.57
N ILE A 42 2.60 -6.04 7.21
CA ILE A 42 3.21 -6.97 8.19
C ILE A 42 3.89 -6.21 9.35
N GLY A 43 4.36 -5.00 9.09
CA GLY A 43 5.00 -4.18 10.12
C GLY A 43 4.10 -3.81 11.28
N TYR A 44 2.77 -3.87 11.11
CA TYR A 44 1.82 -3.61 12.20
C TYR A 44 1.91 -4.64 13.32
N GLU A 45 2.43 -5.81 13.05
CA GLU A 45 2.65 -6.82 14.09
C GLU A 45 3.81 -6.47 15.02
N TYR A 46 4.68 -5.55 14.56
CA TYR A 46 5.92 -5.17 15.25
C TYR A 46 6.04 -3.66 15.49
N GLY A 47 5.08 -2.87 15.04
CA GLY A 47 5.14 -1.42 15.11
C GLY A 47 3.74 -0.79 15.17
N ASN A 48 3.62 0.45 14.63
CA ASN A 48 2.37 1.21 14.66
C ASN A 48 2.14 1.95 13.33
N ASN A 49 1.10 2.80 13.27
CA ASN A 49 0.73 3.53 12.06
C ASN A 49 1.85 4.38 11.46
N SER A 50 2.72 4.95 12.31
CA SER A 50 3.76 5.87 11.83
C SER A 50 5.01 5.15 11.34
N ASN A 51 5.25 3.89 11.77
CA ASN A 51 6.50 3.20 11.46
C ASN A 51 6.36 1.78 10.91
N HIS A 52 5.11 1.28 10.69
CA HIS A 52 4.90 -0.11 10.26
C HIS A 52 5.63 -0.45 8.96
N ALA A 53 5.65 0.48 8.00
CA ALA A 53 6.31 0.26 6.70
C ALA A 53 7.81 0.08 6.87
N HIS A 54 8.44 0.94 7.64
CA HIS A 54 9.89 0.88 7.89
C HIS A 54 10.26 -0.38 8.66
N ILE A 55 9.49 -0.74 9.69
CA ILE A 55 9.75 -1.95 10.48
C ILE A 55 9.58 -3.20 9.61
N GLY A 56 8.49 -3.29 8.85
CA GLY A 56 8.26 -4.41 7.95
C GLY A 56 9.36 -4.53 6.90
N GLY A 57 9.74 -3.41 6.29
CA GLY A 57 10.83 -3.36 5.30
C GLY A 57 12.16 -3.83 5.86
N GLU A 58 12.52 -3.39 7.08
CA GLU A 58 13.76 -3.80 7.73
C GLU A 58 13.79 -5.30 8.02
N ILE A 59 12.67 -5.87 8.50
CA ILE A 59 12.56 -7.30 8.74
C ILE A 59 12.78 -8.08 7.45
N LEU A 60 12.14 -7.66 6.36
CA LEU A 60 12.22 -8.33 5.08
C LEU A 60 13.60 -8.17 4.44
N LYS A 61 14.24 -7.02 4.63
CA LYS A 61 15.62 -6.79 4.17
C LYS A 61 16.58 -7.78 4.83
N ARG A 62 16.45 -8.01 6.15
CA ARG A 62 17.26 -8.97 6.88
C ARG A 62 17.06 -10.41 6.38
N ASN A 63 15.88 -10.71 5.85
CA ASN A 63 15.53 -12.02 5.32
C ASN A 63 15.73 -12.10 3.80
N ASN A 64 16.38 -11.11 3.20
CA ASN A 64 16.73 -11.07 1.77
C ASN A 64 15.52 -11.11 0.83
N TYR A 65 14.38 -10.55 1.26
CA TYR A 65 13.21 -10.46 0.40
C TYR A 65 13.45 -9.45 -0.73
N LYS A 66 13.21 -9.88 -1.96
CA LYS A 66 13.48 -9.08 -3.17
C LYS A 66 12.78 -7.71 -3.15
N TYR A 67 11.56 -7.64 -2.65
CA TYR A 67 10.74 -6.43 -2.68
C TYR A 67 10.68 -5.71 -1.32
N TRP A 68 11.72 -5.81 -0.50
CA TRP A 68 11.74 -5.15 0.82
C TRP A 68 11.63 -3.62 0.70
N LYS A 69 12.12 -3.04 -0.40
CA LYS A 69 12.04 -1.58 -0.62
C LYS A 69 10.60 -1.13 -0.82
N GLU A 70 9.79 -1.90 -1.54
CA GLU A 70 8.38 -1.61 -1.73
C GLU A 70 7.65 -1.60 -0.39
N PHE A 71 7.94 -2.55 0.49
CA PHE A 71 7.43 -2.51 1.87
C PHE A 71 7.90 -1.26 2.61
N TYR A 72 9.19 -1.01 2.59
CA TYR A 72 9.83 0.06 3.37
C TYR A 72 9.26 1.43 3.00
N TYR A 73 9.04 1.66 1.70
CA TYR A 73 8.64 2.97 1.18
C TYR A 73 7.15 3.12 0.91
N HIS A 74 6.33 2.08 1.13
CA HIS A 74 4.90 2.23 0.84
C HIS A 74 4.27 3.29 1.72
N GLY A 75 3.42 4.11 1.12
CA GLY A 75 2.77 5.22 1.82
C GLY A 75 3.64 6.45 2.05
N ASN A 76 4.91 6.41 1.68
CA ASN A 76 5.85 7.52 1.91
C ASN A 76 5.76 8.53 0.77
N ILE A 77 5.53 9.80 1.11
CA ILE A 77 5.38 10.89 0.13
C ILE A 77 6.71 11.51 -0.32
N ASN A 78 7.77 11.30 0.45
CA ASN A 78 9.08 11.95 0.23
C ASN A 78 10.19 10.94 -0.12
N THR A 79 9.86 9.88 -0.83
CA THR A 79 10.84 8.86 -1.14
C THR A 79 11.63 9.18 -2.41
N GLU A 80 12.90 8.82 -2.41
CA GLU A 80 13.76 8.88 -3.60
C GLU A 80 13.66 7.58 -4.42
N TYR A 81 13.08 6.54 -3.85
CA TYR A 81 12.91 5.25 -4.51
C TYR A 81 11.57 5.18 -5.21
N THR A 82 11.57 4.78 -6.48
CA THR A 82 10.34 4.54 -7.23
C THR A 82 10.47 3.22 -7.98
N SER A 83 9.35 2.52 -8.13
CA SER A 83 9.26 1.32 -8.96
C SER A 83 7.82 1.12 -9.40
N LEU A 84 7.60 0.33 -10.46
CA LEU A 84 6.26 -0.01 -10.89
C LEU A 84 5.49 -0.72 -9.77
N PHE A 85 6.12 -1.65 -9.06
CA PHE A 85 5.49 -2.40 -7.97
C PHE A 85 5.09 -1.47 -6.83
N LEU A 86 5.94 -0.52 -6.46
CA LEU A 86 5.61 0.46 -5.42
C LEU A 86 4.43 1.34 -5.85
N THR A 87 4.42 1.78 -7.09
CA THR A 87 3.30 2.58 -7.64
C THR A 87 2.00 1.79 -7.57
N ILE A 88 2.01 0.54 -8.01
CA ILE A 88 0.83 -0.33 -7.96
C ILE A 88 0.37 -0.53 -6.52
N LEU A 89 1.30 -0.79 -5.59
CA LEU A 89 0.97 -0.96 -4.17
C LEU A 89 0.31 0.29 -3.60
N ASN A 90 0.90 1.47 -3.82
CA ASN A 90 0.36 2.72 -3.30
C ASN A 90 -1.02 3.04 -3.90
N LYS A 91 -1.19 2.86 -5.21
CA LYS A 91 -2.49 3.06 -5.86
C LYS A 91 -3.55 2.18 -5.24
N THR A 92 -3.23 0.92 -5.02
CA THR A 92 -4.15 -0.07 -4.50
C THR A 92 -4.51 0.22 -3.03
N ASP A 93 -3.48 0.43 -2.20
CA ASP A 93 -3.68 0.67 -0.76
C ASP A 93 -4.53 1.91 -0.52
N MET A 94 -4.39 2.92 -1.36
CA MET A 94 -5.14 4.17 -1.22
C MET A 94 -6.56 4.09 -1.80
N GLN A 95 -7.00 2.94 -2.26
CA GLN A 95 -8.36 2.72 -2.79
C GLN A 95 -9.14 1.64 -2.05
N VAL A 96 -8.49 0.85 -1.19
CA VAL A 96 -9.10 -0.25 -0.44
C VAL A 96 -9.26 0.17 1.02
N ASP A 97 -10.49 0.10 1.55
CA ASP A 97 -10.75 0.49 2.93
C ASP A 97 -10.33 -0.61 3.93
N LYS A 98 -10.51 -0.32 5.22
CA LYS A 98 -10.11 -1.26 6.28
C LYS A 98 -10.89 -2.56 6.29
N TYR A 99 -12.05 -2.60 5.63
CA TYR A 99 -12.90 -3.79 5.55
C TYR A 99 -12.63 -4.61 4.29
N GLY A 100 -11.70 -4.18 3.45
CA GLY A 100 -11.37 -4.89 2.22
C GLY A 100 -12.25 -4.52 1.03
N ASN A 101 -12.93 -3.38 1.07
CA ASN A 101 -13.76 -2.91 -0.03
C ASN A 101 -12.97 -1.93 -0.91
N ASP A 102 -13.05 -2.12 -2.23
CA ASP A 102 -12.48 -1.19 -3.18
C ASP A 102 -13.45 -0.01 -3.33
N VAL A 103 -13.11 1.10 -2.70
CA VAL A 103 -14.00 2.27 -2.63
C VAL A 103 -13.49 3.47 -3.42
N GLY A 104 -12.29 3.38 -3.99
CA GLY A 104 -11.68 4.50 -4.70
C GLY A 104 -10.99 5.49 -3.75
N TYR A 105 -10.28 6.45 -4.35
CA TYR A 105 -9.44 7.37 -3.57
C TYR A 105 -10.24 8.27 -2.61
N THR A 106 -11.34 8.83 -3.07
CA THR A 106 -12.10 9.80 -2.27
C THR A 106 -12.67 9.17 -0.99
N LYS A 107 -13.32 8.02 -1.12
CA LYS A 107 -13.89 7.32 0.05
C LYS A 107 -12.81 6.75 0.95
N ARG A 108 -11.70 6.26 0.38
CA ARG A 108 -10.57 5.80 1.18
C ARG A 108 -10.01 6.94 2.03
N LEU A 109 -9.88 8.13 1.44
CA LEU A 109 -9.39 9.30 2.16
C LEU A 109 -10.34 9.71 3.29
N GLU A 110 -11.66 9.67 3.04
CA GLU A 110 -12.67 9.90 4.07
C GLU A 110 -12.58 8.88 5.22
N ASP A 111 -12.34 7.61 4.90
CA ASP A 111 -12.13 6.55 5.88
C ASP A 111 -10.92 6.85 6.76
N ILE A 112 -9.80 7.24 6.17
CA ILE A 112 -8.59 7.61 6.91
C ILE A 112 -8.86 8.83 7.80
N LYS A 113 -9.53 9.83 7.27
CA LYS A 113 -9.91 11.03 8.02
C LYS A 113 -10.74 10.69 9.25
N SER A 114 -11.73 9.81 9.09
CA SER A 114 -12.62 9.42 10.19
C SER A 114 -11.89 8.64 11.28
N ARG A 115 -10.84 7.90 10.92
CA ARG A 115 -10.09 7.07 11.87
C ARG A 115 -8.97 7.83 12.59
N TYR A 116 -8.30 8.75 11.91
CA TYR A 116 -7.10 9.42 12.44
C TYR A 116 -7.28 10.92 12.64
N GLY A 117 -8.30 11.51 12.04
CA GLY A 117 -8.57 12.93 12.14
C GLY A 117 -7.93 13.77 11.04
N GLU A 118 -8.56 14.88 10.73
CA GLU A 118 -8.14 15.84 9.70
C GLU A 118 -6.74 16.40 9.93
N ASN A 119 -6.37 16.59 11.20
CA ASN A 119 -5.08 17.19 11.56
C ASN A 119 -3.97 16.15 11.77
N SER A 120 -4.26 14.86 11.56
CA SER A 120 -3.26 13.82 11.73
C SER A 120 -2.26 13.82 10.56
N THR A 121 -1.03 13.44 10.87
CA THR A 121 0.01 13.25 9.86
C THR A 121 -0.41 12.17 8.86
N THR A 122 -1.05 11.10 9.36
CA THR A 122 -1.52 9.99 8.52
C THR A 122 -2.49 10.49 7.44
N TYR A 123 -3.49 11.29 7.81
CA TYR A 123 -4.45 11.85 6.86
C TYR A 123 -3.78 12.80 5.86
N GLN A 124 -2.96 13.73 6.36
CA GLN A 124 -2.28 14.70 5.51
C GLN A 124 -1.36 14.05 4.49
N ASN A 125 -0.62 13.04 4.90
CA ASN A 125 0.25 12.27 4.01
C ASN A 125 -0.55 11.49 2.97
N ALA A 126 -1.67 10.90 3.38
CA ALA A 126 -2.55 10.18 2.45
C ALA A 126 -3.12 11.13 1.38
N GLU A 127 -3.52 12.33 1.76
CA GLU A 127 -4.02 13.34 0.82
C GLU A 127 -2.97 13.70 -0.23
N ILE A 128 -1.74 13.96 0.21
CA ILE A 128 -0.63 14.29 -0.70
C ILE A 128 -0.32 13.10 -1.63
N LEU A 129 -0.25 11.92 -1.07
CA LEU A 129 0.04 10.70 -1.84
C LEU A 129 -1.01 10.47 -2.93
N ILE A 130 -2.28 10.62 -2.60
CA ILE A 130 -3.38 10.44 -3.55
C ILE A 130 -3.31 11.48 -4.68
N LEU A 131 -3.00 12.73 -4.36
CA LEU A 131 -2.82 13.77 -5.37
C LEU A 131 -1.70 13.39 -6.35
N ASN A 132 -0.58 12.90 -5.84
CA ASN A 132 0.55 12.46 -6.65
C ASN A 132 0.18 11.28 -7.55
N LEU A 133 -0.56 10.31 -7.01
CA LEU A 133 -0.99 9.12 -7.77
C LEU A 133 -1.97 9.48 -8.89
N ARG A 134 -2.87 10.44 -8.65
CA ARG A 134 -3.81 10.91 -9.67
C ARG A 134 -3.09 11.65 -10.80
N SER A 135 -2.07 12.43 -10.48
CA SER A 135 -1.27 13.14 -11.48
C SER A 135 -0.56 12.17 -12.42
N GLU A 136 -0.03 11.07 -11.90
CA GLU A 136 0.60 10.02 -12.70
C GLU A 136 -0.37 9.37 -13.68
N ASN A 137 -1.65 9.26 -13.30
CA ASN A 137 -2.68 8.66 -14.15
C ASN A 137 -3.09 9.54 -15.32
N GLN A 138 -2.74 10.83 -15.30
CA GLN A 138 -3.10 11.79 -16.33
C GLN A 138 -2.07 11.92 -17.44
N CYS A 139 -0.95 11.23 -17.32
CA CYS A 139 0.14 11.31 -18.30
C CYS A 139 0.04 10.28 -19.41
#